data_d1eb7e45fd2fc6caea1372c0c932933e
#
_entry.id   d1eb7e45fd2fc6caea1372c0c932933e
#
_cell.length_a   1.000
_cell.length_b   1.000
_cell.length_c   1.000
_cell.angle_alpha   90.00
_cell.angle_beta   90.00
_cell.angle_gamma   90.00
#
_symmetry.space_group_name_H-M   'P 1'
#
loop_
_entity.id
_entity.type
_entity.pdbx_description
1 polymer ?
#
loop_
_entity_poly.entity_id
_entity_poly.type
_entity_poly.pdbx_seq_one_letter_code
_entity_poly.pdbx_strand_id
1 'polypeptide(L)'
;GADFVVLSFANDGVKYRGIDCEISKKYGVLMCSGDTIGPGGIFRAARELPEILRVADDVRKLCPDAWVINYINPTTVNGIGLMRHAPGVKSFAMCDSLHMPMARHNYLVKADVVPNGEAITPEIERDFDLRIAGINHFPWLLECSYKGEDRTPVIRRKLEEAASRETDEGHSKQKFNNSYALELWDLFGLCPVNLGHTKEYVPYWQGKNVAPAKLPALTVFDAVERQKRHDAMWEEVDSYLSGKLPPQHFMENHSQDHATDVIESMWGKLGKPFFVSGANRGAVSNMDDDAFLELLCDIDMDGPVPRPVGAFPVGIRALEQQVLETHELTVEAIVNCDRALLRRAMCLDPLVNVIEDADAMIAELLAAERDALDPRWFA
;
A
#
# COMPACT_ATOMS: atom_id res chain seq x y z
N GLY A 1 -2.77 23.61 -18.28
CA GLY A 1 -4.04 23.39 -17.71
C GLY A 1 -4.47 21.93 -17.76
N ALA A 2 -4.02 21.11 -16.80
CA ALA A 2 -4.62 19.81 -16.52
C ALA A 2 -5.50 19.96 -15.27
N ASP A 3 -6.57 19.17 -15.17
CA ASP A 3 -7.44 19.10 -13.98
C ASP A 3 -7.02 17.95 -13.06
N PHE A 4 -6.38 16.93 -13.62
CA PHE A 4 -5.84 15.78 -12.90
C PHE A 4 -4.44 15.40 -13.40
N VAL A 5 -3.58 15.01 -12.48
CA VAL A 5 -2.24 14.49 -12.73
C VAL A 5 -2.12 13.16 -12.00
N VAL A 6 -2.01 12.06 -12.74
CA VAL A 6 -1.84 10.72 -12.17
C VAL A 6 -0.36 10.37 -12.16
N LEU A 7 0.17 10.05 -10.98
CA LEU A 7 1.56 9.62 -10.81
C LEU A 7 1.64 8.11 -10.77
N SER A 8 2.30 7.53 -11.78
CA SER A 8 2.49 6.08 -11.92
C SER A 8 3.81 5.81 -12.65
N PHE A 9 4.92 5.86 -11.93
CA PHE A 9 6.25 5.56 -12.44
C PHE A 9 7.11 4.86 -11.38
N ALA A 10 8.24 4.31 -11.80
CA ALA A 10 9.28 3.78 -10.92
C ALA A 10 10.64 3.90 -11.61
N ASN A 11 11.61 4.48 -10.90
CA ASN A 11 12.98 4.64 -11.40
C ASN A 11 13.71 3.29 -11.34
N ASP A 12 13.87 2.61 -12.49
CA ASP A 12 14.47 1.26 -12.59
C ASP A 12 13.96 0.29 -11.50
N GLY A 13 12.65 0.33 -11.26
CA GLY A 13 12.02 -0.24 -10.08
C GLY A 13 12.28 -1.73 -9.84
N VAL A 14 12.46 -2.54 -10.89
CA VAL A 14 12.80 -3.97 -10.73
C VAL A 14 14.24 -4.13 -10.25
N LYS A 15 15.18 -3.39 -10.85
CA LYS A 15 16.61 -3.44 -10.52
C LYS A 15 16.86 -3.07 -9.06
N TYR A 16 16.43 -1.87 -8.66
CA TYR A 16 16.72 -1.37 -7.31
C TYR A 16 15.95 -2.12 -6.23
N ARG A 17 14.70 -2.49 -6.50
CA ARG A 17 13.94 -3.36 -5.60
C ARG A 17 14.62 -4.72 -5.36
N GLY A 18 15.25 -5.26 -6.41
CA GLY A 18 16.10 -6.47 -6.27
C GLY A 18 17.28 -6.22 -5.35
N ILE A 19 17.98 -5.10 -5.50
CA ILE A 19 19.10 -4.69 -4.65
C ILE A 19 18.63 -4.51 -3.20
N ASP A 20 17.55 -3.79 -2.97
CA ASP A 20 16.94 -3.59 -1.65
C ASP A 20 16.70 -4.91 -0.93
N CYS A 21 16.04 -5.84 -1.61
CA CYS A 21 15.66 -7.13 -1.03
C CYS A 21 16.87 -8.04 -0.78
N GLU A 22 17.84 -8.08 -1.70
CA GLU A 22 19.04 -8.92 -1.53
C GLU A 22 19.99 -8.39 -0.45
N ILE A 23 20.13 -7.06 -0.31
CA ILE A 23 20.91 -6.48 0.79
C ILE A 23 20.21 -6.75 2.12
N SER A 24 18.92 -6.46 2.24
CA SER A 24 18.14 -6.66 3.47
C SER A 24 18.16 -8.12 3.93
N LYS A 25 18.08 -9.05 2.99
CA LYS A 25 18.15 -10.50 3.25
C LYS A 25 19.45 -10.94 3.94
N LYS A 26 20.59 -10.29 3.67
CA LYS A 26 21.87 -10.59 4.35
C LYS A 26 21.76 -10.37 5.86
N TYR A 27 20.87 -9.47 6.27
CA TYR A 27 20.60 -9.09 7.66
C TYR A 27 19.34 -9.74 8.23
N GLY A 28 18.76 -10.71 7.49
CA GLY A 28 17.60 -11.47 7.91
C GLY A 28 16.25 -10.78 7.67
N VAL A 29 16.22 -9.62 7.06
CA VAL A 29 14.96 -8.95 6.68
C VAL A 29 14.48 -9.52 5.35
N LEU A 30 13.39 -10.30 5.40
CA LEU A 30 12.82 -11.01 4.26
C LEU A 30 11.61 -10.22 3.74
N MET A 31 11.74 -9.61 2.56
CA MET A 31 10.68 -8.81 1.95
C MET A 31 10.15 -9.49 0.70
N CYS A 32 8.89 -9.89 0.69
CA CYS A 32 8.26 -10.52 -0.47
C CYS A 32 7.78 -9.49 -1.51
N SER A 33 7.44 -8.30 -1.09
CA SER A 33 7.21 -7.14 -1.97
C SER A 33 8.39 -6.18 -1.97
N GLY A 34 8.87 -5.77 -0.80
CA GLY A 34 10.06 -4.93 -0.64
C GLY A 34 9.93 -3.52 -1.17
N ASP A 35 8.72 -2.95 -1.18
CA ASP A 35 8.47 -1.66 -1.80
C ASP A 35 7.61 -0.70 -0.97
N THR A 36 7.25 -1.06 0.25
CA THR A 36 6.33 -0.26 1.07
C THR A 36 6.79 -0.06 2.50
N ILE A 37 7.54 -1.00 3.07
CA ILE A 37 8.00 -1.02 4.46
C ILE A 37 9.42 -1.60 4.50
N GLY A 38 10.10 -1.47 5.62
CA GLY A 38 11.46 -1.96 5.82
C GLY A 38 12.51 -1.17 5.03
N PRO A 39 13.76 -1.66 4.99
CA PRO A 39 14.85 -1.00 4.26
C PRO A 39 14.50 -0.72 2.80
N GLY A 40 13.82 -1.64 2.12
CA GLY A 40 13.40 -1.48 0.73
C GLY A 40 12.36 -0.37 0.55
N GLY A 41 11.37 -0.26 1.45
CA GLY A 41 10.40 0.83 1.42
C GLY A 41 11.07 2.19 1.62
N ILE A 42 11.99 2.30 2.58
CA ILE A 42 12.75 3.51 2.88
C ILE A 42 13.59 3.94 1.68
N PHE A 43 14.37 3.03 1.08
CA PHE A 43 15.24 3.36 -0.04
C PHE A 43 14.47 3.56 -1.34
N ARG A 44 13.36 2.83 -1.57
CA ARG A 44 12.48 3.16 -2.68
C ARG A 44 11.92 4.58 -2.55
N ALA A 45 11.46 4.99 -1.38
CA ALA A 45 11.01 6.36 -1.16
C ALA A 45 12.13 7.37 -1.44
N ALA A 46 13.38 7.07 -1.07
CA ALA A 46 14.53 7.94 -1.32
C ALA A 46 14.79 8.15 -2.83
N ARG A 47 14.39 7.22 -3.68
CA ARG A 47 14.47 7.35 -5.15
C ARG A 47 13.26 8.03 -5.77
N GLU A 48 12.05 7.80 -5.21
CA GLU A 48 10.79 8.24 -5.83
C GLU A 48 10.34 9.62 -5.33
N LEU A 49 10.41 9.88 -4.02
CA LEU A 49 9.87 11.11 -3.43
C LEU A 49 10.50 12.40 -3.98
N PRO A 50 11.82 12.51 -4.22
CA PRO A 50 12.39 13.71 -4.84
C PRO A 50 11.79 14.02 -6.21
N GLU A 51 11.53 13.00 -7.03
CA GLU A 51 10.92 13.15 -8.34
C GLU A 51 9.44 13.58 -8.22
N ILE A 52 8.71 12.99 -7.29
CA ILE A 52 7.32 13.35 -6.99
C ILE A 52 7.22 14.81 -6.58
N LEU A 53 8.12 15.30 -5.72
CA LEU A 53 8.13 16.70 -5.29
C LEU A 53 8.50 17.65 -6.43
N ARG A 54 9.38 17.25 -7.37
CA ARG A 54 9.65 18.02 -8.59
C ARG A 54 8.42 18.12 -9.49
N VAL A 55 7.69 17.00 -9.68
CA VAL A 55 6.41 17.04 -10.41
C VAL A 55 5.40 17.93 -9.71
N ALA A 56 5.31 17.87 -8.38
CA ALA A 56 4.44 18.75 -7.61
C ALA A 56 4.76 20.23 -7.80
N ASP A 57 6.05 20.59 -7.87
CA ASP A 57 6.48 21.95 -8.19
C ASP A 57 6.06 22.40 -9.60
N ASP A 58 6.09 21.50 -10.56
CA ASP A 58 5.63 21.80 -11.93
C ASP A 58 4.10 21.89 -11.98
N VAL A 59 3.36 21.04 -11.27
CA VAL A 59 1.91 21.15 -11.11
C VAL A 59 1.52 22.51 -10.55
N ARG A 60 2.18 22.95 -9.48
CA ARG A 60 1.93 24.26 -8.87
C ARG A 60 2.09 25.42 -9.83
N LYS A 61 3.04 25.34 -10.78
CA LYS A 61 3.30 26.37 -11.78
C LYS A 61 2.38 26.33 -12.99
N LEU A 62 2.06 25.11 -13.45
CA LEU A 62 1.42 24.88 -14.76
C LEU A 62 -0.09 24.61 -14.66
N CYS A 63 -0.54 24.00 -13.55
CA CYS A 63 -1.94 23.63 -13.30
C CYS A 63 -2.24 23.61 -11.78
N PRO A 64 -2.21 24.78 -11.10
CA PRO A 64 -2.28 24.86 -9.64
C PRO A 64 -3.61 24.35 -9.05
N ASP A 65 -4.66 24.26 -9.84
CA ASP A 65 -5.97 23.76 -9.42
C ASP A 65 -6.13 22.25 -9.61
N ALA A 66 -5.16 21.59 -10.26
CA ALA A 66 -5.20 20.15 -10.54
C ALA A 66 -5.12 19.31 -9.26
N TRP A 67 -5.77 18.16 -9.27
CA TRP A 67 -5.60 17.09 -8.31
C TRP A 67 -4.46 16.17 -8.72
N VAL A 68 -3.52 15.92 -7.81
CA VAL A 68 -2.47 14.92 -7.96
C VAL A 68 -2.93 13.62 -7.32
N ILE A 69 -3.05 12.56 -8.12
CA ILE A 69 -3.42 11.21 -7.68
C ILE A 69 -2.16 10.34 -7.70
N ASN A 70 -1.67 9.95 -6.53
CA ASN A 70 -0.44 9.17 -6.42
C ASN A 70 -0.72 7.66 -6.35
N TYR A 71 -0.14 6.89 -7.30
CA TYR A 71 -0.10 5.42 -7.30
C TYR A 71 1.28 4.85 -6.99
N ILE A 72 2.25 5.71 -6.70
CA ILE A 72 3.65 5.29 -6.53
C ILE A 72 3.87 4.83 -5.10
N ASN A 73 4.39 3.62 -4.95
CA ASN A 73 4.87 3.11 -3.66
C ASN A 73 6.24 3.71 -3.27
N PRO A 74 6.52 3.86 -1.98
CA PRO A 74 5.62 3.65 -0.84
C PRO A 74 4.50 4.70 -0.78
N THR A 75 3.27 4.26 -0.98
CA THR A 75 2.11 5.17 -1.13
C THR A 75 1.97 6.14 0.03
N THR A 76 2.10 5.67 1.27
CA THR A 76 1.98 6.50 2.47
C THR A 76 3.14 7.48 2.60
N VAL A 77 4.38 7.06 2.41
CA VAL A 77 5.56 7.95 2.49
C VAL A 77 5.45 9.07 1.44
N ASN A 78 5.13 8.70 0.20
CA ASN A 78 5.00 9.67 -0.89
C ASN A 78 3.82 10.63 -0.66
N GLY A 79 2.71 10.13 -0.11
CA GLY A 79 1.55 10.93 0.26
C GLY A 79 1.83 11.91 1.39
N ILE A 80 2.53 11.50 2.44
CA ILE A 80 3.01 12.39 3.52
C ILE A 80 3.94 13.45 2.95
N GLY A 81 4.87 13.05 2.06
CA GLY A 81 5.77 13.98 1.38
C GLY A 81 5.03 15.05 0.59
N LEU A 82 4.03 14.67 -0.22
CA LEU A 82 3.17 15.62 -0.94
C LEU A 82 2.40 16.54 0.03
N MET A 83 1.80 15.98 1.07
CA MET A 83 1.00 16.73 2.04
C MET A 83 1.83 17.76 2.80
N ARG A 84 3.05 17.42 3.23
CA ARG A 84 3.90 18.28 4.07
C ARG A 84 4.85 19.17 3.28
N HIS A 85 5.37 18.69 2.15
CA HIS A 85 6.44 19.37 1.40
C HIS A 85 6.03 19.91 0.03
N ALA A 86 4.76 19.75 -0.37
CA ALA A 86 4.21 20.36 -1.59
C ALA A 86 3.04 21.33 -1.28
N PRO A 87 3.29 22.44 -0.54
CA PRO A 87 2.21 23.32 -0.12
C PRO A 87 1.47 23.91 -1.32
N GLY A 88 0.13 23.89 -1.25
CA GLY A 88 -0.77 24.38 -2.30
C GLY A 88 -1.06 23.36 -3.41
N VAL A 89 -0.45 22.19 -3.41
CA VAL A 89 -0.81 21.09 -4.31
C VAL A 89 -1.91 20.25 -3.68
N LYS A 90 -3.02 20.08 -4.38
CA LYS A 90 -4.11 19.18 -3.97
C LYS A 90 -3.69 17.74 -4.29
N SER A 91 -3.67 16.86 -3.29
CA SER A 91 -3.26 15.47 -3.54
C SER A 91 -3.97 14.47 -2.63
N PHE A 92 -4.08 13.25 -3.12
CA PHE A 92 -4.38 12.04 -2.37
C PHE A 92 -3.69 10.85 -3.05
N ALA A 93 -3.67 9.71 -2.39
CA ALA A 93 -3.05 8.52 -2.95
C ALA A 93 -4.06 7.36 -3.04
N MET A 94 -3.78 6.42 -3.93
CA MET A 94 -4.65 5.26 -4.20
C MET A 94 -3.82 3.98 -4.32
N CYS A 95 -4.49 2.85 -4.09
CA CYS A 95 -3.94 1.51 -4.29
C CYS A 95 -5.04 0.57 -4.82
N ASP A 96 -4.65 -0.44 -5.59
CA ASP A 96 -5.58 -1.44 -6.14
C ASP A 96 -6.15 -2.40 -5.07
N SER A 97 -5.65 -2.36 -3.84
CA SER A 97 -6.04 -3.31 -2.79
C SER A 97 -7.49 -3.17 -2.33
N LEU A 98 -8.05 -1.98 -2.39
CA LEU A 98 -9.42 -1.66 -1.96
C LEU A 98 -10.23 -0.92 -3.04
N HIS A 99 -10.26 -1.50 -4.24
CA HIS A 99 -11.01 -0.94 -5.36
C HIS A 99 -12.53 -0.92 -5.14
N MET A 100 -13.13 0.25 -5.15
CA MET A 100 -14.59 0.42 -5.11
C MET A 100 -15.19 0.46 -6.55
N PRO A 101 -16.35 -0.13 -6.77
CA PRO A 101 -17.23 -0.82 -5.81
C PRO A 101 -16.83 -2.26 -5.51
N MET A 102 -15.81 -2.80 -6.17
CA MET A 102 -15.45 -4.23 -6.11
C MET A 102 -15.07 -4.67 -4.68
N ALA A 103 -14.35 -3.84 -3.92
CA ALA A 103 -13.98 -4.17 -2.54
C ALA A 103 -15.23 -4.44 -1.68
N ARG A 104 -16.25 -3.58 -1.80
CA ARG A 104 -17.51 -3.75 -1.08
C ARG A 104 -18.26 -5.01 -1.51
N HIS A 105 -18.33 -5.27 -2.82
CA HIS A 105 -18.91 -6.49 -3.36
C HIS A 105 -18.19 -7.74 -2.84
N ASN A 106 -16.86 -7.73 -2.83
CA ASN A 106 -16.06 -8.84 -2.31
C ASN A 106 -16.35 -9.14 -0.83
N TYR A 107 -16.55 -8.11 -0.01
CA TYR A 107 -16.92 -8.31 1.39
C TYR A 107 -18.35 -8.80 1.57
N LEU A 108 -19.30 -8.36 0.75
CA LEU A 108 -20.66 -8.91 0.73
C LEU A 108 -20.66 -10.40 0.39
N VAL A 109 -19.84 -10.81 -0.60
CA VAL A 109 -19.66 -12.23 -0.96
C VAL A 109 -18.95 -13.01 0.15
N LYS A 110 -17.90 -12.45 0.75
CA LYS A 110 -17.19 -13.07 1.88
C LYS A 110 -18.10 -13.24 3.10
N ALA A 111 -19.02 -12.32 3.32
CA ALA A 111 -19.98 -12.30 4.42
C ALA A 111 -21.24 -13.20 4.18
N ASP A 112 -21.33 -13.91 3.06
CA ASP A 112 -22.51 -14.67 2.62
C ASP A 112 -23.80 -13.82 2.55
N VAL A 113 -23.68 -12.57 2.15
CA VAL A 113 -24.83 -11.67 1.95
C VAL A 113 -25.31 -11.69 0.51
N VAL A 114 -24.37 -11.76 -0.44
CA VAL A 114 -24.64 -11.80 -1.87
C VAL A 114 -23.84 -12.94 -2.51
N PRO A 115 -24.44 -13.76 -3.38
CA PRO A 115 -23.71 -14.70 -4.20
C PRO A 115 -22.69 -13.99 -5.12
N ASN A 116 -21.60 -14.67 -5.45
CA ASN A 116 -20.61 -14.13 -6.37
C ASN A 116 -21.22 -13.85 -7.75
N GLY A 117 -21.00 -12.63 -8.26
CA GLY A 117 -21.50 -12.19 -9.57
C GLY A 117 -22.94 -11.63 -9.56
N GLU A 118 -23.63 -11.64 -8.44
CA GLU A 118 -24.93 -10.97 -8.32
C GLU A 118 -24.79 -9.47 -8.03
N ALA A 119 -25.73 -8.70 -8.55
CA ALA A 119 -25.76 -7.26 -8.35
C ALA A 119 -26.16 -6.89 -6.91
N ILE A 120 -25.56 -5.83 -6.40
CA ILE A 120 -25.91 -5.26 -5.10
C ILE A 120 -27.17 -4.39 -5.27
N THR A 121 -28.23 -4.69 -4.52
CA THR A 121 -29.44 -3.84 -4.51
C THR A 121 -29.28 -2.66 -3.54
N PRO A 122 -30.03 -1.56 -3.72
CA PRO A 122 -30.01 -0.43 -2.79
C PRO A 122 -30.35 -0.81 -1.33
N GLU A 123 -31.20 -1.84 -1.12
CA GLU A 123 -31.54 -2.35 0.20
C GLU A 123 -30.34 -3.04 0.85
N ILE A 124 -29.60 -3.90 0.09
CA ILE A 124 -28.39 -4.56 0.57
C ILE A 124 -27.34 -3.50 0.92
N GLU A 125 -27.15 -2.51 0.03
CA GLU A 125 -26.18 -1.44 0.21
C GLU A 125 -26.45 -0.65 1.50
N ARG A 126 -27.71 -0.29 1.76
CA ARG A 126 -28.11 0.45 2.96
C ARG A 126 -27.91 -0.33 4.26
N ASP A 127 -28.16 -1.65 4.23
CA ASP A 127 -28.18 -2.49 5.41
C ASP A 127 -26.82 -3.15 5.70
N PHE A 128 -25.78 -2.85 4.89
CA PHE A 128 -24.43 -3.40 5.03
C PHE A 128 -23.45 -2.34 5.53
N ASP A 129 -22.90 -2.54 6.73
CA ASP A 129 -21.85 -1.70 7.30
C ASP A 129 -20.49 -2.38 7.13
N LEU A 130 -19.55 -1.67 6.51
CA LEU A 130 -18.18 -2.11 6.27
C LEU A 130 -17.24 -0.98 6.68
N ARG A 131 -16.45 -1.20 7.73
CA ARG A 131 -15.45 -0.23 8.20
C ARG A 131 -14.06 -0.82 8.11
N ILE A 132 -13.23 -0.19 7.32
CA ILE A 132 -11.84 -0.53 7.09
C ILE A 132 -11.02 0.75 7.25
N ALA A 133 -9.91 0.66 7.97
CA ALA A 133 -8.96 1.75 8.11
C ALA A 133 -7.56 1.23 8.40
N GLY A 134 -6.55 2.00 8.04
CA GLY A 134 -5.13 1.74 8.34
C GLY A 134 -4.20 2.44 7.37
N ILE A 135 -2.93 2.20 7.50
CA ILE A 135 -1.93 2.61 6.52
C ILE A 135 -2.07 1.75 5.24
N ASN A 136 -1.85 2.33 4.07
CA ASN A 136 -1.91 1.58 2.81
C ASN A 136 -1.03 0.31 2.86
N HIS A 137 -1.60 -0.81 2.43
CA HIS A 137 -1.13 -2.18 2.54
C HIS A 137 -1.19 -2.80 3.95
N PHE A 138 -1.60 -2.04 4.97
CA PHE A 138 -1.70 -2.50 6.35
C PHE A 138 -3.09 -2.26 7.00
N PRO A 139 -4.18 -2.04 6.22
CA PRO A 139 -5.47 -1.73 6.81
C PRO A 139 -6.10 -2.95 7.53
N TRP A 140 -7.00 -2.64 8.47
CA TRP A 140 -7.70 -3.61 9.31
C TRP A 140 -9.20 -3.49 9.16
N LEU A 141 -9.90 -4.65 9.21
CA LEU A 141 -11.35 -4.73 9.20
C LEU A 141 -11.88 -4.45 10.61
N LEU A 142 -12.43 -3.26 10.81
CA LEU A 142 -12.99 -2.87 12.11
C LEU A 142 -14.42 -3.35 12.29
N GLU A 143 -15.21 -3.37 11.20
CA GLU A 143 -16.59 -3.83 11.22
C GLU A 143 -16.99 -4.40 9.86
N CYS A 144 -17.75 -5.50 9.91
CA CYS A 144 -18.48 -6.05 8.78
C CYS A 144 -19.80 -6.61 9.30
N SER A 145 -20.89 -5.88 9.12
CA SER A 145 -22.21 -6.31 9.59
C SER A 145 -23.28 -6.15 8.49
N TYR A 146 -24.31 -6.99 8.56
CA TYR A 146 -25.48 -6.93 7.68
C TYR A 146 -26.76 -7.00 8.50
N LYS A 147 -27.62 -5.98 8.35
CA LYS A 147 -28.85 -5.82 9.17
C LYS A 147 -28.57 -5.86 10.67
N GLY A 148 -27.43 -5.29 11.08
CA GLY A 148 -26.99 -5.26 12.49
C GLY A 148 -26.41 -6.58 13.01
N GLU A 149 -26.31 -7.62 12.19
CA GLU A 149 -25.68 -8.88 12.55
C GLU A 149 -24.20 -8.89 12.13
N ASP A 150 -23.29 -9.18 13.07
CA ASP A 150 -21.87 -9.33 12.80
C ASP A 150 -21.59 -10.48 11.82
N ARG A 151 -20.89 -10.18 10.74
CA ARG A 151 -20.49 -11.14 9.70
C ARG A 151 -19.03 -11.58 9.77
N THR A 152 -18.27 -11.04 10.67
CA THR A 152 -16.85 -11.42 10.84
C THR A 152 -16.67 -12.92 11.12
N PRO A 153 -17.54 -13.63 11.87
CA PRO A 153 -17.42 -15.08 12.04
C PRO A 153 -17.55 -15.87 10.73
N VAL A 154 -18.37 -15.39 9.79
CA VAL A 154 -18.53 -16.02 8.48
C VAL A 154 -17.26 -15.83 7.65
N ILE A 155 -16.72 -14.61 7.65
CA ILE A 155 -15.44 -14.28 6.97
C ILE A 155 -14.32 -15.15 7.53
N ARG A 156 -14.24 -15.28 8.87
CA ARG A 156 -13.22 -16.09 9.54
C ARG A 156 -13.28 -17.55 9.09
N ARG A 157 -14.45 -18.17 9.10
CA ARG A 157 -14.62 -19.55 8.65
C ARG A 157 -14.13 -19.75 7.22
N LYS A 158 -14.47 -18.84 6.30
CA LYS A 158 -14.00 -18.91 4.91
C LYS A 158 -12.48 -18.77 4.80
N LEU A 159 -11.89 -17.93 5.64
CA LEU A 159 -10.44 -17.75 5.70
C LEU A 159 -9.76 -19.03 6.22
N GLU A 160 -10.33 -19.69 7.23
CA GLU A 160 -9.86 -20.98 7.77
C GLU A 160 -9.94 -22.10 6.72
N GLU A 161 -11.05 -22.15 5.97
CA GLU A 161 -11.20 -23.07 4.84
C GLU A 161 -10.17 -22.83 3.74
N ALA A 162 -9.88 -21.56 3.43
CA ALA A 162 -8.87 -21.20 2.46
C ALA A 162 -7.45 -21.56 2.95
N ALA A 163 -7.14 -21.24 4.20
CA ALA A 163 -5.85 -21.55 4.83
C ALA A 163 -5.56 -23.06 4.87
N SER A 164 -6.60 -23.88 5.12
CA SER A 164 -6.44 -25.35 5.15
C SER A 164 -6.01 -25.97 3.81
N ARG A 165 -6.11 -25.23 2.72
CA ARG A 165 -5.73 -25.64 1.35
C ARG A 165 -4.40 -25.06 0.90
N GLU A 166 -3.79 -24.21 1.71
CA GLU A 166 -2.48 -23.62 1.37
C GLU A 166 -1.38 -24.66 1.48
N THR A 167 -0.49 -24.69 0.47
CA THR A 167 0.64 -25.61 0.38
C THR A 167 1.91 -24.85 0.05
N ASP A 168 3.08 -25.47 0.31
CA ASP A 168 4.37 -24.90 -0.04
C ASP A 168 4.77 -25.13 -1.51
N GLU A 169 3.88 -25.65 -2.33
CA GLU A 169 4.11 -25.89 -3.74
C GLU A 169 4.00 -24.60 -4.57
N GLY A 170 4.89 -24.43 -5.54
CA GLY A 170 4.92 -23.30 -6.48
C GLY A 170 5.71 -22.07 -5.98
N HIS A 171 6.01 -21.15 -6.91
CA HIS A 171 6.81 -19.93 -6.68
C HIS A 171 5.95 -18.68 -6.49
N SER A 172 4.90 -18.73 -5.67
CA SER A 172 4.05 -17.57 -5.44
C SER A 172 4.44 -16.81 -4.18
N LYS A 173 4.59 -15.48 -4.30
CA LYS A 173 4.70 -14.57 -3.14
C LYS A 173 3.45 -14.58 -2.26
N GLN A 174 2.38 -15.19 -2.73
CA GLN A 174 1.08 -15.24 -2.07
C GLN A 174 0.85 -16.51 -1.24
N LYS A 175 1.89 -17.32 -1.04
CA LYS A 175 1.79 -18.51 -0.19
C LYS A 175 1.43 -18.13 1.23
N PHE A 176 0.58 -18.94 1.84
CA PHE A 176 0.17 -18.83 3.23
C PHE A 176 -0.44 -17.48 3.65
N ASN A 177 -0.94 -16.68 2.71
CA ASN A 177 -1.55 -15.38 3.04
C ASN A 177 -2.72 -15.50 4.02
N ASN A 178 -3.57 -16.51 3.85
CA ASN A 178 -4.71 -16.73 4.74
C ASN A 178 -4.22 -17.21 6.12
N SER A 179 -3.21 -18.07 6.17
CA SER A 179 -2.63 -18.56 7.42
C SER A 179 -1.94 -17.45 8.21
N TYR A 180 -1.16 -16.58 7.56
CA TYR A 180 -0.59 -15.39 8.21
C TYR A 180 -1.66 -14.44 8.73
N ALA A 181 -2.74 -14.24 7.96
CA ALA A 181 -3.84 -13.37 8.37
C ALA A 181 -4.59 -13.93 9.58
N LEU A 182 -4.80 -15.23 9.66
CA LEU A 182 -5.42 -15.88 10.82
C LEU A 182 -4.57 -15.75 12.09
N GLU A 183 -3.25 -15.93 11.99
CA GLU A 183 -2.34 -15.72 13.11
C GLU A 183 -2.40 -14.26 13.62
N LEU A 184 -2.45 -13.28 12.71
CA LEU A 184 -2.60 -11.87 13.08
C LEU A 184 -3.97 -11.58 13.68
N TRP A 185 -5.03 -12.19 13.14
CA TRP A 185 -6.37 -12.05 13.69
C TRP A 185 -6.48 -12.62 15.09
N ASP A 186 -5.91 -13.80 15.33
CA ASP A 186 -5.85 -14.42 16.66
C ASP A 186 -5.07 -13.54 17.65
N LEU A 187 -3.98 -12.92 17.20
CA LEU A 187 -3.12 -12.11 18.05
C LEU A 187 -3.73 -10.73 18.38
N PHE A 188 -4.33 -10.06 17.39
CA PHE A 188 -4.76 -8.67 17.51
C PHE A 188 -6.28 -8.48 17.58
N GLY A 189 -7.06 -9.54 17.37
CA GLY A 189 -8.52 -9.51 17.45
C GLY A 189 -9.23 -8.91 16.23
N LEU A 190 -8.50 -8.44 15.20
CA LEU A 190 -9.06 -7.91 13.97
C LEU A 190 -8.45 -8.62 12.74
N CYS A 191 -9.27 -8.76 11.69
CA CYS A 191 -8.83 -9.32 10.41
C CYS A 191 -7.99 -8.28 9.65
N PRO A 192 -6.75 -8.62 9.23
CA PRO A 192 -6.04 -7.79 8.26
C PRO A 192 -6.76 -7.85 6.90
N VAL A 193 -6.79 -6.73 6.21
CA VAL A 193 -7.52 -6.59 4.94
C VAL A 193 -6.66 -6.98 3.75
N ASN A 194 -5.43 -6.51 3.72
CA ASN A 194 -4.49 -6.80 2.63
C ASN A 194 -3.64 -8.04 2.96
N LEU A 195 -4.21 -9.23 2.77
CA LEU A 195 -3.58 -10.50 3.16
C LEU A 195 -2.21 -10.74 2.51
N GLY A 196 -1.96 -10.16 1.34
CA GLY A 196 -0.70 -10.30 0.62
C GLY A 196 0.45 -9.49 1.20
N HIS A 197 0.14 -8.37 1.84
CA HIS A 197 1.14 -7.39 2.30
C HIS A 197 1.23 -7.25 3.81
N THR A 198 0.14 -7.36 4.56
CA THR A 198 0.12 -7.13 6.02
C THR A 198 1.20 -7.91 6.77
N LYS A 199 1.50 -9.14 6.32
CA LYS A 199 2.57 -9.98 6.89
C LYS A 199 3.97 -9.38 6.77
N GLU A 200 4.20 -8.45 5.84
CA GLU A 200 5.47 -7.74 5.69
C GLU A 200 5.63 -6.57 6.68
N TYR A 201 4.53 -6.11 7.30
CA TYR A 201 4.55 -4.98 8.23
C TYR A 201 4.84 -5.37 9.68
N VAL A 202 5.05 -6.65 9.95
CA VAL A 202 5.29 -7.18 11.28
C VAL A 202 6.52 -8.09 11.31
N PRO A 203 7.27 -8.15 12.42
CA PRO A 203 8.54 -8.85 12.49
C PRO A 203 8.43 -10.37 12.69
N TYR A 204 7.22 -10.94 12.76
CA TYR A 204 7.01 -12.30 13.31
C TYR A 204 7.54 -13.43 12.45
N TRP A 205 7.69 -13.23 11.15
CA TRP A 205 8.13 -14.27 10.20
C TRP A 205 9.40 -13.89 9.45
N GLN A 206 10.13 -12.90 9.96
CA GLN A 206 11.34 -12.39 9.35
C GLN A 206 12.32 -11.86 10.41
N GLY A 207 13.55 -11.61 10.02
CA GLY A 207 14.62 -11.18 10.91
C GLY A 207 15.63 -12.28 11.21
N LYS A 208 16.76 -11.90 11.81
CA LYS A 208 17.75 -12.86 12.31
C LYS A 208 17.14 -13.66 13.47
N ASN A 209 17.27 -14.95 13.43
CA ASN A 209 16.82 -15.89 14.47
C ASN A 209 15.30 -16.14 14.52
N VAL A 210 14.54 -15.78 13.49
CA VAL A 210 13.18 -16.29 13.36
C VAL A 210 13.30 -17.79 13.05
N ALA A 211 13.09 -18.62 14.08
CA ALA A 211 12.90 -20.03 13.87
C ALA A 211 11.58 -20.23 13.12
N PRO A 212 11.52 -21.05 12.06
CA PRO A 212 10.27 -21.41 11.43
C PRO A 212 9.46 -22.16 12.47
N ALA A 213 8.49 -21.45 13.05
CA ALA A 213 7.57 -22.03 14.00
C ALA A 213 6.47 -22.78 13.23
N LYS A 214 5.25 -22.27 13.34
CA LYS A 214 4.05 -22.84 12.74
C LYS A 214 3.91 -22.51 11.25
N LEU A 215 4.38 -21.33 10.85
CA LEU A 215 4.34 -20.86 9.47
C LEU A 215 5.77 -20.70 8.91
N PRO A 216 5.96 -20.90 7.60
CA PRO A 216 7.27 -20.73 6.97
C PRO A 216 7.74 -19.27 7.03
N ALA A 217 9.04 -19.05 6.83
CA ALA A 217 9.58 -17.71 6.62
C ALA A 217 9.02 -17.09 5.34
N LEU A 218 8.98 -15.74 5.28
CA LEU A 218 8.52 -15.04 4.08
C LEU A 218 9.45 -15.32 2.90
N THR A 219 8.85 -15.44 1.70
CA THR A 219 9.63 -15.52 0.46
C THR A 219 10.21 -14.14 0.12
N VAL A 220 11.43 -14.09 -0.37
CA VAL A 220 12.05 -12.84 -0.82
C VAL A 220 11.61 -12.52 -2.25
N PHE A 221 11.48 -11.25 -2.55
CA PHE A 221 11.20 -10.76 -3.90
C PHE A 221 12.21 -11.30 -4.92
N ASP A 222 11.71 -11.89 -5.98
CA ASP A 222 12.50 -12.41 -7.09
C ASP A 222 12.56 -11.40 -8.24
N ALA A 223 13.67 -10.66 -8.31
CA ALA A 223 13.90 -9.65 -9.33
C ALA A 223 14.01 -10.25 -10.75
N VAL A 224 14.56 -11.47 -10.87
CA VAL A 224 14.71 -12.13 -12.18
C VAL A 224 13.36 -12.52 -12.75
N GLU A 225 12.52 -13.15 -11.94
CA GLU A 225 11.16 -13.49 -12.35
C GLU A 225 10.31 -12.26 -12.61
N ARG A 226 10.48 -11.22 -11.81
CA ARG A 226 9.76 -9.96 -12.01
C ARG A 226 10.19 -9.26 -13.31
N GLN A 227 11.49 -9.29 -13.65
CA GLN A 227 11.99 -8.72 -14.91
C GLN A 227 11.39 -9.44 -16.11
N LYS A 228 11.34 -10.78 -16.11
CA LYS A 228 10.70 -11.54 -17.19
C LYS A 228 9.25 -11.13 -17.42
N ARG A 229 8.48 -10.93 -16.34
CA ARG A 229 7.09 -10.47 -16.44
C ARG A 229 7.01 -9.06 -16.99
N HIS A 230 7.90 -8.19 -16.58
CA HIS A 230 7.98 -6.81 -17.06
C HIS A 230 8.29 -6.77 -18.56
N ASP A 231 9.26 -7.58 -19.01
CA ASP A 231 9.62 -7.69 -20.43
C ASP A 231 8.44 -8.21 -21.27
N ALA A 232 7.74 -9.24 -20.77
CA ALA A 232 6.54 -9.76 -21.42
C ALA A 232 5.41 -8.72 -21.55
N MET A 233 5.23 -7.87 -20.53
CA MET A 233 4.27 -6.75 -20.61
C MET A 233 4.66 -5.73 -21.69
N TRP A 234 5.94 -5.41 -21.83
CA TRP A 234 6.41 -4.52 -22.90
C TRP A 234 6.25 -5.14 -24.30
N GLU A 235 6.50 -6.43 -24.46
CA GLU A 235 6.25 -7.15 -25.71
C GLU A 235 4.75 -7.11 -26.08
N GLU A 236 3.88 -7.20 -25.10
CA GLU A 236 2.43 -7.06 -25.32
C GLU A 236 2.07 -5.63 -25.74
N VAL A 237 2.61 -4.60 -25.07
CA VAL A 237 2.43 -3.19 -25.45
C VAL A 237 2.89 -2.96 -26.90
N ASP A 238 4.05 -3.47 -27.28
CA ASP A 238 4.56 -3.38 -28.65
C ASP A 238 3.65 -4.09 -29.66
N SER A 239 2.96 -5.14 -29.23
CA SER A 239 1.98 -5.84 -30.07
C SER A 239 0.72 -5.00 -30.34
N TYR A 240 0.27 -4.19 -29.37
CA TYR A 240 -0.80 -3.19 -29.58
C TYR A 240 -0.31 -2.06 -30.49
N LEU A 241 0.86 -1.49 -30.22
CA LEU A 241 1.42 -0.38 -31.01
C LEU A 241 1.67 -0.74 -32.47
N SER A 242 2.09 -1.98 -32.73
CA SER A 242 2.31 -2.49 -34.08
C SER A 242 1.03 -2.97 -34.82
N GLY A 243 -0.11 -2.98 -34.14
CA GLY A 243 -1.39 -3.46 -34.66
C GLY A 243 -1.49 -4.99 -34.78
N LYS A 244 -0.59 -5.75 -34.18
CA LYS A 244 -0.68 -7.22 -34.08
C LYS A 244 -1.83 -7.66 -33.19
N LEU A 245 -2.06 -6.94 -32.08
CA LEU A 245 -3.21 -7.11 -31.21
C LEU A 245 -4.14 -5.90 -31.33
N PRO A 246 -5.46 -6.11 -31.46
CA PRO A 246 -6.41 -5.02 -31.51
C PRO A 246 -6.60 -4.41 -30.10
N PRO A 247 -6.93 -3.10 -29.98
CA PRO A 247 -7.22 -2.47 -28.68
C PRO A 247 -8.30 -3.17 -27.87
N GLN A 248 -9.24 -3.84 -28.54
CA GLN A 248 -10.29 -4.62 -27.90
C GLN A 248 -9.72 -5.74 -27.03
N HIS A 249 -8.62 -6.39 -27.45
CA HIS A 249 -7.93 -7.41 -26.68
C HIS A 249 -7.44 -6.85 -25.32
N PHE A 250 -6.93 -5.61 -25.30
CA PHE A 250 -6.53 -4.96 -24.04
C PHE A 250 -7.75 -4.79 -23.11
N MET A 251 -8.84 -4.27 -23.62
CA MET A 251 -10.06 -4.02 -22.86
C MET A 251 -10.69 -5.31 -22.27
N GLU A 252 -10.50 -6.45 -22.94
CA GLU A 252 -11.05 -7.74 -22.51
C GLU A 252 -10.15 -8.49 -21.52
N ASN A 253 -8.83 -8.25 -21.54
CA ASN A 253 -7.85 -9.04 -20.80
C ASN A 253 -7.19 -8.29 -19.64
N HIS A 254 -7.40 -6.97 -19.52
CA HIS A 254 -6.86 -6.16 -18.43
C HIS A 254 -7.98 -5.58 -17.57
N SER A 255 -7.75 -5.51 -16.27
CA SER A 255 -8.67 -4.87 -15.33
C SER A 255 -8.70 -3.36 -15.54
N GLN A 256 -9.87 -2.77 -15.33
CA GLN A 256 -10.02 -1.32 -15.32
C GLN A 256 -9.26 -0.72 -14.13
N ASP A 257 -8.70 0.47 -14.33
CA ASP A 257 -8.00 1.22 -13.30
C ASP A 257 -8.99 2.11 -12.52
N HIS A 258 -8.79 2.22 -11.22
CA HIS A 258 -9.61 3.04 -10.33
C HIS A 258 -9.50 4.55 -10.57
N ALA A 259 -8.36 5.04 -11.02
CA ALA A 259 -8.17 6.46 -11.23
C ALA A 259 -9.24 7.04 -12.14
N THR A 260 -9.62 6.28 -13.18
CA THR A 260 -10.67 6.71 -14.12
C THR A 260 -12.03 6.82 -13.45
N ASP A 261 -12.39 5.88 -12.56
CA ASP A 261 -13.65 5.90 -11.82
C ASP A 261 -13.72 7.06 -10.83
N VAL A 262 -12.60 7.34 -10.15
CA VAL A 262 -12.49 8.48 -9.23
C VAL A 262 -12.57 9.80 -9.98
N ILE A 263 -11.81 9.94 -11.08
CA ILE A 263 -11.83 11.13 -11.94
C ILE A 263 -13.24 11.37 -12.50
N GLU A 264 -13.91 10.32 -13.00
CA GLU A 264 -15.29 10.40 -13.47
C GLU A 264 -16.23 10.90 -12.36
N SER A 265 -16.09 10.31 -11.15
CA SER A 265 -16.93 10.69 -10.01
C SER A 265 -16.69 12.13 -9.58
N MET A 266 -15.43 12.57 -9.48
CA MET A 266 -15.07 13.93 -9.12
C MET A 266 -15.59 14.94 -10.15
N TRP A 267 -15.25 14.71 -11.43
CA TRP A 267 -15.63 15.62 -12.52
C TRP A 267 -17.14 15.66 -12.76
N GLY A 268 -17.79 14.50 -12.74
CA GLY A 268 -19.23 14.33 -12.94
C GLY A 268 -20.07 14.64 -11.69
N LYS A 269 -19.44 14.93 -10.53
CA LYS A 269 -20.11 15.13 -9.24
C LYS A 269 -21.06 13.98 -8.88
N LEU A 270 -20.59 12.74 -9.07
CA LEU A 270 -21.44 11.56 -8.89
C LEU A 270 -21.60 11.17 -7.41
N GLY A 271 -20.75 11.71 -6.51
CA GLY A 271 -20.82 11.45 -5.06
C GLY A 271 -20.53 10.00 -4.68
N LYS A 272 -19.76 9.27 -5.52
CA LYS A 272 -19.39 7.87 -5.22
C LYS A 272 -18.32 7.84 -4.13
N PRO A 273 -18.38 6.91 -3.17
CA PRO A 273 -17.32 6.73 -2.19
C PRO A 273 -16.18 5.87 -2.75
N PHE A 274 -14.93 6.21 -2.34
CA PHE A 274 -13.74 5.44 -2.69
C PHE A 274 -12.81 5.28 -1.48
N PHE A 275 -12.08 4.16 -1.42
CA PHE A 275 -10.93 4.05 -0.52
C PHE A 275 -9.76 4.82 -1.11
N VAL A 276 -9.29 5.82 -0.38
CA VAL A 276 -8.11 6.61 -0.74
C VAL A 276 -7.27 6.88 0.50
N SER A 277 -5.98 7.11 0.30
CA SER A 277 -5.07 7.49 1.35
C SER A 277 -4.92 9.01 1.40
N GLY A 278 -5.13 9.57 2.58
CA GLY A 278 -5.07 10.99 2.86
C GLY A 278 -5.08 11.28 4.35
N ALA A 279 -5.20 12.55 4.72
CA ALA A 279 -5.28 12.96 6.12
C ALA A 279 -6.51 12.38 6.83
N ASN A 280 -6.32 11.89 8.05
CA ASN A 280 -7.34 11.26 8.90
C ASN A 280 -8.56 12.17 9.17
N ARG A 281 -8.33 13.43 9.46
CA ARG A 281 -9.38 14.43 9.77
C ARG A 281 -10.41 13.94 10.80
N GLY A 282 -9.94 13.18 11.81
CA GLY A 282 -10.78 12.64 12.89
C GLY A 282 -11.58 11.39 12.55
N ALA A 283 -11.46 10.81 11.37
CA ALA A 283 -12.18 9.57 10.99
C ALA A 283 -11.82 8.40 11.90
N VAL A 284 -10.54 8.22 12.20
CA VAL A 284 -10.04 7.36 13.27
C VAL A 284 -9.83 8.25 14.50
N SER A 285 -10.73 8.15 15.48
CA SER A 285 -10.87 9.12 16.57
C SER A 285 -9.72 9.14 17.59
N ASN A 286 -8.81 8.18 17.54
CA ASN A 286 -7.64 8.07 18.41
C ASN A 286 -6.30 8.07 17.65
N MET A 287 -6.31 8.60 16.43
CA MET A 287 -5.11 8.95 15.63
C MET A 287 -5.13 10.46 15.36
N ASP A 288 -3.98 11.05 15.09
CA ASP A 288 -3.87 12.47 14.81
C ASP A 288 -4.61 12.86 13.52
N ASP A 289 -5.11 14.09 13.44
CA ASP A 289 -5.91 14.56 12.30
C ASP A 289 -5.14 14.58 10.97
N ASP A 290 -3.83 14.73 11.02
CA ASP A 290 -2.92 14.70 9.87
C ASP A 290 -2.28 13.32 9.62
N ALA A 291 -2.61 12.29 10.41
CA ALA A 291 -2.19 10.92 10.15
C ALA A 291 -2.62 10.50 8.73
N PHE A 292 -1.70 10.01 7.91
CA PHE A 292 -1.97 9.66 6.53
C PHE A 292 -2.46 8.21 6.43
N LEU A 293 -3.77 8.03 6.29
CA LEU A 293 -4.44 6.72 6.37
C LEU A 293 -5.24 6.42 5.11
N GLU A 294 -5.40 5.14 4.80
CA GLU A 294 -6.32 4.62 3.78
C GLU A 294 -7.72 4.47 4.39
N LEU A 295 -8.66 5.25 3.90
CA LEU A 295 -10.02 5.40 4.45
C LEU A 295 -11.05 5.44 3.34
N LEU A 296 -12.28 4.99 3.64
CA LEU A 296 -13.42 5.24 2.76
C LEU A 296 -13.80 6.72 2.83
N CYS A 297 -13.72 7.40 1.68
CA CYS A 297 -13.98 8.83 1.57
C CYS A 297 -15.13 9.11 0.58
N ASP A 298 -15.95 10.10 0.87
CA ASP A 298 -16.75 10.74 -0.15
C ASP A 298 -15.86 11.72 -0.92
N ILE A 299 -15.85 11.64 -2.25
CA ILE A 299 -14.86 12.37 -3.07
C ILE A 299 -15.58 13.20 -4.14
N ASP A 300 -15.25 14.49 -4.17
CA ASP A 300 -15.62 15.44 -5.22
C ASP A 300 -14.43 16.35 -5.57
N MET A 301 -14.66 17.44 -6.33
CA MET A 301 -13.61 18.38 -6.72
C MET A 301 -13.08 19.24 -5.54
N ASP A 302 -13.75 19.23 -4.37
CA ASP A 302 -13.23 19.83 -3.13
C ASP A 302 -12.29 18.88 -2.39
N GLY A 303 -12.25 17.61 -2.77
CA GLY A 303 -11.32 16.57 -2.32
C GLY A 303 -11.97 15.48 -1.45
N PRO A 304 -11.15 14.56 -0.95
CA PRO A 304 -11.63 13.45 -0.14
C PRO A 304 -12.07 13.91 1.26
N VAL A 305 -13.26 13.47 1.66
CA VAL A 305 -13.81 13.63 3.01
C VAL A 305 -13.96 12.24 3.62
N PRO A 306 -13.09 11.85 4.58
CA PRO A 306 -13.13 10.52 5.15
C PRO A 306 -14.37 10.28 6.00
N ARG A 307 -14.97 9.10 5.86
CA ARG A 307 -16.10 8.69 6.70
C ARG A 307 -15.60 8.23 8.07
N PRO A 308 -16.30 8.58 9.17
CA PRO A 308 -15.91 8.13 10.51
C PRO A 308 -15.90 6.60 10.63
N VAL A 309 -14.83 6.05 11.20
CA VAL A 309 -14.68 4.60 11.43
C VAL A 309 -14.59 4.23 12.92
N GLY A 310 -14.43 5.23 13.81
CA GLY A 310 -14.27 5.03 15.24
C GLY A 310 -12.81 4.94 15.69
N ALA A 311 -12.55 4.32 16.83
CA ALA A 311 -11.21 4.21 17.39
C ALA A 311 -10.54 2.88 17.02
N PHE A 312 -9.26 2.88 16.72
CA PHE A 312 -8.47 1.64 16.69
C PHE A 312 -8.39 1.00 18.08
N PRO A 313 -8.49 -0.33 18.22
CA PRO A 313 -8.07 -1.04 19.42
C PRO A 313 -6.61 -0.75 19.75
N VAL A 314 -6.25 -0.80 21.03
CA VAL A 314 -4.91 -0.39 21.52
C VAL A 314 -3.76 -1.09 20.77
N GLY A 315 -3.84 -2.39 20.54
CA GLY A 315 -2.79 -3.13 19.82
C GLY A 315 -2.64 -2.67 18.38
N ILE A 316 -3.75 -2.51 17.67
CA ILE A 316 -3.76 -2.05 16.27
C ILE A 316 -3.22 -0.62 16.18
N ARG A 317 -3.70 0.28 17.06
CA ARG A 317 -3.20 1.66 17.10
C ARG A 317 -1.68 1.72 17.28
N ALA A 318 -1.12 0.86 18.14
CA ALA A 318 0.32 0.85 18.38
C ALA A 318 1.12 0.43 17.13
N LEU A 319 0.63 -0.58 16.39
CA LEU A 319 1.25 -1.01 15.15
C LEU A 319 1.16 0.08 14.07
N GLU A 320 -0.03 0.64 13.87
CA GLU A 320 -0.26 1.73 12.90
C GLU A 320 0.61 2.95 13.23
N GLN A 321 0.69 3.35 14.50
CA GLN A 321 1.49 4.49 14.93
C GLN A 321 2.98 4.26 14.69
N GLN A 322 3.51 3.08 15.00
CA GLN A 322 4.93 2.78 14.76
C GLN A 322 5.27 2.89 13.27
N VAL A 323 4.44 2.33 12.40
CA VAL A 323 4.66 2.39 10.95
C VAL A 323 4.53 3.82 10.44
N LEU A 324 3.53 4.57 10.91
CA LEU A 324 3.32 5.97 10.52
C LEU A 324 4.54 6.84 10.89
N GLU A 325 5.02 6.75 12.13
CA GLU A 325 6.20 7.48 12.60
C GLU A 325 7.46 7.12 11.79
N THR A 326 7.61 5.85 11.41
CA THR A 326 8.70 5.40 10.54
C THR A 326 8.60 6.09 9.17
N HIS A 327 7.40 6.16 8.59
CA HIS A 327 7.17 6.80 7.30
C HIS A 327 7.41 8.33 7.38
N GLU A 328 6.98 8.98 8.44
CA GLU A 328 7.21 10.41 8.66
C GLU A 328 8.72 10.74 8.79
N LEU A 329 9.44 9.97 9.60
CA LEU A 329 10.90 10.10 9.70
C LEU A 329 11.59 9.85 8.35
N THR A 330 11.08 8.92 7.56
CA THR A 330 11.60 8.63 6.22
C THR A 330 11.44 9.84 5.30
N VAL A 331 10.27 10.49 5.31
CA VAL A 331 10.05 11.72 4.53
C VAL A 331 11.03 12.82 4.92
N GLU A 332 11.16 13.10 6.22
CA GLU A 332 12.07 14.15 6.70
C GLU A 332 13.53 13.82 6.40
N ALA A 333 13.94 12.55 6.51
CA ALA A 333 15.27 12.12 6.14
C ALA A 333 15.56 12.38 4.65
N ILE A 334 14.61 12.07 3.78
CA ILE A 334 14.76 12.18 2.32
C ILE A 334 14.83 13.67 1.90
N VAL A 335 13.87 14.46 2.35
CA VAL A 335 13.79 15.88 1.96
C VAL A 335 15.04 16.64 2.37
N ASN A 336 15.58 16.34 3.55
CA ASN A 336 16.77 16.99 4.08
C ASN A 336 18.09 16.27 3.72
N CYS A 337 18.06 15.08 3.14
CA CYS A 337 19.19 14.16 2.97
C CYS A 337 19.95 13.96 4.31
N ASP A 338 19.20 13.82 5.40
CA ASP A 338 19.72 13.69 6.78
C ASP A 338 19.93 12.22 7.15
N ARG A 339 21.21 11.82 7.26
CA ARG A 339 21.60 10.44 7.62
C ARG A 339 21.22 10.07 9.05
N ALA A 340 21.11 11.03 9.96
CA ALA A 340 20.72 10.76 11.33
C ALA A 340 19.21 10.46 11.40
N LEU A 341 18.39 11.18 10.64
CA LEU A 341 16.97 10.87 10.49
C LEU A 341 16.76 9.53 9.76
N LEU A 342 17.52 9.26 8.70
CA LEU A 342 17.49 7.97 7.99
C LEU A 342 17.79 6.80 8.94
N ARG A 343 18.81 6.94 9.78
CA ARG A 343 19.15 5.95 10.80
C ARG A 343 18.02 5.75 11.81
N ARG A 344 17.36 6.83 12.24
CA ARG A 344 16.21 6.75 13.15
C ARG A 344 15.04 6.03 12.50
N ALA A 345 14.70 6.37 11.24
CA ALA A 345 13.64 5.71 10.48
C ALA A 345 13.93 4.20 10.37
N MET A 346 15.16 3.83 9.98
CA MET A 346 15.58 2.44 9.86
C MET A 346 15.49 1.68 11.18
N CYS A 347 15.87 2.31 12.30
CA CYS A 347 15.81 1.66 13.62
C CYS A 347 14.40 1.64 14.24
N LEU A 348 13.49 2.52 13.80
CA LEU A 348 12.08 2.51 14.22
C LEU A 348 11.24 1.53 13.41
N ASP A 349 11.71 1.18 12.21
CA ASP A 349 11.01 0.24 11.34
C ASP A 349 10.82 -1.12 12.06
N PRO A 350 9.59 -1.68 12.07
CA PRO A 350 9.29 -2.91 12.80
C PRO A 350 10.10 -4.13 12.36
N LEU A 351 10.72 -4.09 11.18
CA LEU A 351 11.48 -5.21 10.62
C LEU A 351 12.96 -5.18 11.02
N VAL A 352 13.45 -4.06 11.54
CA VAL A 352 14.87 -3.85 11.86
C VAL A 352 15.05 -3.80 13.37
N ASN A 353 15.61 -4.85 13.95
CA ASN A 353 15.73 -5.02 15.41
C ASN A 353 17.17 -5.04 15.95
N VAL A 354 18.16 -4.76 15.09
CA VAL A 354 19.58 -4.71 15.46
C VAL A 354 20.20 -3.44 14.90
N ILE A 355 20.74 -2.59 15.77
CA ILE A 355 21.27 -1.27 15.39
C ILE A 355 22.46 -1.38 14.42
N GLU A 356 23.37 -2.32 14.69
CA GLU A 356 24.55 -2.55 13.85
C GLU A 356 24.16 -3.02 12.45
N ASP A 357 23.08 -3.81 12.33
CA ASP A 357 22.55 -4.24 11.05
C ASP A 357 21.87 -3.07 10.31
N ALA A 358 21.18 -2.18 11.02
CA ALA A 358 20.63 -0.95 10.43
C ALA A 358 21.73 -0.08 9.83
N ASP A 359 22.82 0.16 10.58
CA ASP A 359 23.95 0.95 10.14
C ASP A 359 24.63 0.31 8.91
N ALA A 360 24.81 -0.99 8.91
CA ALA A 360 25.42 -1.74 7.80
C ALA A 360 24.50 -1.73 6.56
N MET A 361 23.19 -1.95 6.70
CA MET A 361 22.22 -1.87 5.59
C MET A 361 22.21 -0.48 4.97
N ILE A 362 22.18 0.58 5.78
CA ILE A 362 22.22 1.96 5.28
C ILE A 362 23.49 2.18 4.46
N ALA A 363 24.65 1.75 4.96
CA ALA A 363 25.92 1.92 4.25
C ALA A 363 25.94 1.16 2.92
N GLU A 364 25.51 -0.11 2.90
CA GLU A 364 25.46 -0.93 1.68
C GLU A 364 24.45 -0.39 0.66
N LEU A 365 23.25 -0.01 1.08
CA LEU A 365 22.21 0.52 0.20
C LEU A 365 22.60 1.87 -0.40
N LEU A 366 23.11 2.81 0.41
CA LEU A 366 23.64 4.09 -0.11
C LEU A 366 24.76 3.88 -1.14
N ALA A 367 25.63 2.89 -0.93
CA ALA A 367 26.70 2.59 -1.87
C ALA A 367 26.18 1.95 -3.17
N ALA A 368 25.24 1.01 -3.06
CA ALA A 368 24.71 0.26 -4.20
C ALA A 368 23.78 1.08 -5.10
N GLU A 369 23.15 2.12 -4.56
CA GLU A 369 22.16 2.94 -5.25
C GLU A 369 22.62 4.38 -5.50
N ARG A 370 23.90 4.61 -5.37
CA ARG A 370 24.50 5.95 -5.48
C ARG A 370 24.10 6.72 -6.74
N ASP A 371 23.90 6.01 -7.83
CA ASP A 371 23.51 6.57 -9.14
C ASP A 371 22.02 6.94 -9.24
N ALA A 372 21.19 6.45 -8.34
CA ALA A 372 19.75 6.70 -8.31
C ALA A 372 19.31 7.63 -7.15
N LEU A 373 20.19 7.93 -6.23
CA LEU A 373 19.91 8.75 -5.06
C LEU A 373 20.36 10.19 -5.23
N ASP A 374 19.73 11.12 -4.50
CA ASP A 374 20.14 12.54 -4.50
C ASP A 374 21.63 12.66 -4.10
N PRO A 375 22.44 13.38 -4.89
CA PRO A 375 23.87 13.57 -4.60
C PRO A 375 24.16 14.16 -3.22
N ARG A 376 23.21 14.90 -2.62
CA ARG A 376 23.36 15.47 -1.27
C ARG A 376 23.57 14.40 -0.19
N TRP A 377 23.15 13.15 -0.41
CA TRP A 377 23.42 12.04 0.50
C TRP A 377 24.92 11.74 0.66
N PHE A 378 25.77 12.21 -0.27
CA PHE A 378 27.19 11.89 -0.37
C PHE A 378 28.10 13.13 -0.20
N ALA A 379 27.49 14.27 0.11
CA ALA A 379 28.21 15.52 0.33
C ALA A 379 28.91 15.61 1.71
#